data_2b80021431579b20976e2a2556d0e315
#
_entry.id   2b80021431579b20976e2a2556d0e315
#
_cell.length_a   1.000
_cell.length_b   1.000
_cell.length_c   1.000
_cell.angle_alpha   90.00
_cell.angle_beta   90.00
_cell.angle_gamma   90.00
#
_symmetry.space_group_name_H-M   'P 1'
#
loop_
_entity.id
_entity.type
_entity.pdbx_description
1 polymer ?
#
loop_
_entity_poly.entity_id
_entity_poly.type
_entity_poly.pdbx_seq_one_letter_code
_entity_poly.pdbx_strand_id
1 'polypeptide(L)'
;PGLSLEDVMGKAVCSRENEKCMMRRCDVCPGEDAVKQFIENLPELEGREEIRHKKWATVDRCTLQDVVAPTEEFIESFSSSIMQLLRHHFVAKSQGRAFKEAKARLSPNEGVLVGDFAENYSFLVQDAAQGYHWDNSQCTLHPFVFYFKGVDSTIQHESFCFISDSTKHSTAMVYAFQKELIPLLQQRHPALQRIIYFSDGC
;
A
#
# COMPACT_ATOMS: atom_id res chain seq x y z
N PRO A 1 -24.56 12.29 -7.62
CA PRO A 1 -23.49 11.44 -7.13
C PRO A 1 -22.60 11.10 -8.30
N GLY A 2 -21.29 11.44 -8.19
CA GLY A 2 -20.35 11.15 -9.26
C GLY A 2 -20.07 9.65 -9.38
N LEU A 3 -19.55 9.23 -10.53
CA LEU A 3 -19.11 7.86 -10.80
C LEU A 3 -18.00 7.46 -9.82
N SER A 4 -18.18 6.35 -9.12
CA SER A 4 -17.14 5.82 -8.22
C SER A 4 -16.24 4.84 -8.96
N LEU A 5 -15.00 4.70 -8.48
CA LEU A 5 -14.06 3.68 -8.96
C LEU A 5 -14.64 2.26 -8.83
N GLU A 6 -15.40 2.02 -7.78
CA GLU A 6 -16.03 0.72 -7.52
C GLU A 6 -17.14 0.41 -8.54
N ASP A 7 -17.85 1.42 -9.05
CA ASP A 7 -18.82 1.23 -10.10
C ASP A 7 -18.14 0.83 -11.42
N VAL A 8 -17.03 1.47 -11.76
CA VAL A 8 -16.26 1.15 -12.97
C VAL A 8 -15.66 -0.26 -12.88
N MET A 9 -15.04 -0.62 -11.75
CA MET A 9 -14.54 -1.98 -11.54
C MET A 9 -15.63 -3.04 -11.63
N GLY A 10 -16.84 -2.70 -11.15
CA GLY A 10 -18.01 -3.58 -11.25
C GLY A 10 -18.44 -3.91 -12.67
N LYS A 11 -18.06 -3.10 -13.67
CA LYS A 11 -18.32 -3.41 -15.09
C LYS A 11 -17.40 -4.49 -15.65
N ALA A 12 -16.19 -4.62 -15.10
CA ALA A 12 -15.21 -5.59 -15.56
C ALA A 12 -15.45 -7.01 -15.05
N VAL A 13 -16.17 -7.19 -13.93
CA VAL A 13 -16.26 -8.47 -13.21
C VAL A 13 -17.69 -8.87 -12.87
N CYS A 14 -17.95 -10.17 -12.75
CA CYS A 14 -19.26 -10.68 -12.32
C CYS A 14 -19.54 -10.34 -10.85
N SER A 15 -18.49 -10.33 -10.01
CA SER A 15 -18.58 -10.01 -8.59
C SER A 15 -17.26 -9.46 -8.08
N ARG A 16 -17.32 -8.33 -7.40
CA ARG A 16 -16.15 -7.70 -6.75
C ARG A 16 -15.73 -8.41 -5.45
N GLU A 17 -16.57 -9.25 -4.92
CA GLU A 17 -16.33 -10.01 -3.69
C GLU A 17 -15.72 -11.38 -3.98
N ASN A 18 -15.80 -11.84 -5.22
CA ASN A 18 -15.28 -13.11 -5.64
C ASN A 18 -13.80 -12.99 -6.07
N GLU A 19 -12.93 -13.72 -5.37
CA GLU A 19 -11.49 -13.76 -5.65
C GLU A 19 -11.19 -14.10 -7.10
N LYS A 20 -11.84 -15.14 -7.66
CA LYS A 20 -11.57 -15.57 -9.04
C LYS A 20 -11.85 -14.46 -10.05
N CYS A 21 -12.92 -13.68 -9.83
CA CYS A 21 -13.28 -12.55 -10.68
C CYS A 21 -12.24 -11.44 -10.58
N MET A 22 -11.91 -11.02 -9.36
CA MET A 22 -10.96 -9.94 -9.11
C MET A 22 -9.52 -10.29 -9.50
N MET A 23 -9.15 -11.57 -9.41
CA MET A 23 -7.85 -12.09 -9.86
C MET A 23 -7.80 -12.39 -11.38
N ARG A 24 -8.86 -12.07 -12.11
CA ARG A 24 -8.98 -12.30 -13.57
C ARG A 24 -8.82 -13.78 -13.94
N ARG A 25 -9.38 -14.67 -13.12
CA ARG A 25 -9.38 -16.13 -13.34
C ARG A 25 -10.79 -16.68 -13.61
N CYS A 26 -11.76 -15.80 -13.85
CA CYS A 26 -13.14 -16.15 -14.14
C CYS A 26 -13.38 -16.01 -15.64
N ASP A 27 -13.81 -17.10 -16.28
CA ASP A 27 -13.98 -17.17 -17.75
C ASP A 27 -15.25 -16.46 -18.26
N VAL A 28 -16.15 -16.07 -17.35
CA VAL A 28 -17.42 -15.41 -17.70
C VAL A 28 -17.48 -13.93 -17.31
N CYS A 29 -16.39 -13.38 -16.82
CA CYS A 29 -16.32 -11.94 -16.52
C CYS A 29 -16.34 -11.11 -17.81
N PRO A 30 -17.07 -9.97 -17.82
CA PRO A 30 -17.18 -9.11 -19.01
C PRO A 30 -15.82 -8.56 -19.49
N GLY A 31 -14.91 -8.30 -18.56
CA GLY A 31 -13.53 -7.93 -18.88
C GLY A 31 -13.37 -6.46 -19.29
N GLU A 32 -12.27 -6.20 -20.00
CA GLU A 32 -11.83 -4.86 -20.38
C GLU A 32 -12.80 -4.19 -21.38
N ASP A 33 -13.33 -4.95 -22.33
CA ASP A 33 -14.22 -4.43 -23.35
C ASP A 33 -15.50 -3.83 -22.75
N ALA A 34 -16.05 -4.44 -21.71
CA ALA A 34 -17.20 -3.91 -21.00
C ALA A 34 -16.89 -2.60 -20.25
N VAL A 35 -15.66 -2.43 -19.77
CA VAL A 35 -15.20 -1.17 -19.19
C VAL A 35 -15.09 -0.10 -20.26
N LYS A 36 -14.48 -0.42 -21.40
CA LYS A 36 -14.39 0.50 -22.56
C LYS A 36 -15.75 0.98 -22.99
N GLN A 37 -16.68 0.06 -23.29
CA GLN A 37 -18.06 0.38 -23.69
C GLN A 37 -18.78 1.23 -22.64
N PHE A 38 -18.59 0.93 -21.35
CA PHE A 38 -19.21 1.72 -20.30
C PHE A 38 -18.71 3.16 -20.30
N ILE A 39 -17.40 3.37 -20.47
CA ILE A 39 -16.78 4.70 -20.46
C ILE A 39 -17.16 5.47 -21.73
N GLU A 40 -17.14 4.84 -22.90
CA GLU A 40 -17.55 5.43 -24.19
C GLU A 40 -18.98 5.99 -24.16
N ASN A 41 -19.86 5.34 -23.41
CA ASN A 41 -21.25 5.74 -23.26
C ASN A 41 -21.50 6.75 -22.13
N LEU A 42 -20.46 7.30 -21.50
CA LEU A 42 -20.62 8.35 -20.51
C LEU A 42 -21.01 9.68 -21.17
N PRO A 43 -22.09 10.34 -20.75
CA PRO A 43 -22.53 11.62 -21.32
C PRO A 43 -21.44 12.70 -21.29
N GLU A 44 -20.56 12.64 -20.28
CA GLU A 44 -19.46 13.58 -20.10
C GLU A 44 -18.40 13.48 -21.19
N LEU A 45 -18.36 12.39 -21.94
CA LEU A 45 -17.40 12.14 -23.03
C LEU A 45 -18.01 12.35 -24.41
N GLU A 46 -19.31 12.51 -24.51
CA GLU A 46 -20.01 12.69 -25.79
C GLU A 46 -19.48 13.90 -26.56
N GLY A 47 -19.02 13.67 -27.80
CA GLY A 47 -18.48 14.71 -28.68
C GLY A 47 -17.11 15.27 -28.29
N ARG A 48 -16.41 14.70 -27.33
CA ARG A 48 -15.06 15.13 -26.98
C ARG A 48 -14.02 14.40 -27.82
N GLU A 49 -13.18 15.14 -28.50
CA GLU A 49 -12.05 14.61 -29.26
C GLU A 49 -10.85 14.35 -28.34
N GLU A 50 -10.68 15.17 -27.30
CA GLU A 50 -9.56 15.10 -26.36
C GLU A 50 -10.00 15.18 -24.91
N ILE A 51 -9.25 14.50 -24.03
CA ILE A 51 -9.45 14.51 -22.58
C ILE A 51 -8.20 15.01 -21.89
N ARG A 52 -8.40 15.99 -21.01
CA ARG A 52 -7.39 16.45 -20.07
C ARG A 52 -7.53 15.67 -18.76
N HIS A 53 -6.47 14.97 -18.37
CA HIS A 53 -6.43 14.19 -17.15
C HIS A 53 -5.08 14.29 -16.45
N LYS A 54 -5.01 13.82 -15.21
CA LYS A 54 -3.76 13.76 -14.45
C LYS A 54 -3.21 12.34 -14.46
N LYS A 55 -1.91 12.22 -14.72
CA LYS A 55 -1.18 10.96 -14.77
C LYS A 55 0.14 11.08 -14.00
N TRP A 56 0.45 10.08 -13.19
CA TRP A 56 1.79 9.95 -12.62
C TRP A 56 2.79 9.60 -13.71
N ALA A 57 3.83 10.40 -13.85
CA ALA A 57 4.90 10.17 -14.81
C ALA A 57 6.26 10.43 -14.16
N THR A 58 7.26 9.64 -14.56
CA THR A 58 8.64 9.77 -14.10
C THR A 58 9.47 10.37 -15.20
N VAL A 59 9.98 11.58 -14.98
CA VAL A 59 11.02 12.21 -15.80
C VAL A 59 12.33 12.19 -15.01
N ASP A 60 12.52 13.08 -14.04
CA ASP A 60 13.62 13.00 -13.07
C ASP A 60 13.15 12.35 -11.77
N ARG A 61 11.91 12.62 -11.38
CA ARG A 61 11.20 12.05 -10.25
C ARG A 61 9.74 11.80 -10.63
N CYS A 62 9.09 10.92 -9.87
CA CYS A 62 7.67 10.65 -10.07
C CYS A 62 6.82 11.86 -9.66
N THR A 63 6.11 12.45 -10.61
CA THR A 63 5.26 13.63 -10.39
C THR A 63 3.91 13.46 -11.08
N LEU A 64 2.88 14.11 -10.53
CA LEU A 64 1.55 14.14 -11.12
C LEU A 64 1.51 15.21 -12.22
N GLN A 65 1.38 14.80 -13.46
CA GLN A 65 1.38 15.66 -14.63
C GLN A 65 0.00 15.78 -15.26
N ASP A 66 -0.31 16.97 -15.79
CA ASP A 66 -1.48 17.17 -16.65
C ASP A 66 -1.16 16.68 -18.07
N VAL A 67 -1.96 15.76 -18.56
CA VAL A 67 -1.84 15.15 -19.89
C VAL A 67 -3.11 15.43 -20.67
N VAL A 68 -2.96 15.78 -21.94
CA VAL A 68 -4.05 15.84 -22.91
C VAL A 68 -3.84 14.69 -23.89
N ALA A 69 -4.85 13.87 -24.06
CA ALA A 69 -4.81 12.71 -24.95
C ALA A 69 -6.10 12.61 -25.77
N PRO A 70 -6.04 12.02 -26.98
CA PRO A 70 -7.26 11.66 -27.71
C PRO A 70 -8.19 10.82 -26.85
N THR A 71 -9.48 11.03 -26.96
CA THR A 71 -10.49 10.34 -26.14
C THR A 71 -10.37 8.82 -26.24
N GLU A 72 -10.11 8.28 -27.42
CA GLU A 72 -9.92 6.85 -27.65
C GLU A 72 -8.69 6.31 -26.90
N GLU A 73 -7.55 6.99 -26.98
CA GLU A 73 -6.32 6.61 -26.29
C GLU A 73 -6.49 6.67 -24.76
N PHE A 74 -7.21 7.70 -24.28
CA PHE A 74 -7.56 7.78 -22.86
C PHE A 74 -8.40 6.59 -22.40
N ILE A 75 -9.47 6.25 -23.14
CA ILE A 75 -10.37 5.14 -22.79
C ILE A 75 -9.58 3.81 -22.74
N GLU A 76 -8.71 3.58 -23.72
CA GLU A 76 -7.89 2.36 -23.77
C GLU A 76 -6.94 2.27 -22.59
N SER A 77 -6.18 3.33 -22.34
CA SER A 77 -5.21 3.40 -21.23
C SER A 77 -5.90 3.29 -19.86
N PHE A 78 -7.04 3.96 -19.71
CA PHE A 78 -7.81 3.94 -18.45
C PHE A 78 -8.41 2.55 -18.20
N SER A 79 -9.01 1.93 -19.20
CA SER A 79 -9.61 0.58 -19.08
C SER A 79 -8.56 -0.46 -18.72
N SER A 80 -7.41 -0.43 -19.37
CA SER A 80 -6.27 -1.28 -19.02
C SER A 80 -5.79 -1.07 -17.58
N SER A 81 -5.75 0.18 -17.13
CA SER A 81 -5.40 0.52 -15.73
C SER A 81 -6.42 -0.04 -14.73
N ILE A 82 -7.72 -0.01 -15.04
CA ILE A 82 -8.76 -0.63 -14.24
C ILE A 82 -8.55 -2.14 -14.11
N MET A 83 -8.19 -2.80 -15.21
CA MET A 83 -7.92 -4.24 -15.18
C MET A 83 -6.72 -4.62 -14.31
N GLN A 84 -5.69 -3.79 -14.25
CA GLN A 84 -4.56 -3.97 -13.35
C GLN A 84 -4.95 -3.73 -11.89
N LEU A 85 -5.76 -2.69 -11.66
CA LEU A 85 -6.23 -2.29 -10.33
C LEU A 85 -7.11 -3.33 -9.65
N LEU A 86 -7.89 -4.13 -10.39
CA LEU A 86 -8.78 -5.16 -9.83
C LEU A 86 -8.06 -6.05 -8.82
N ARG A 87 -6.94 -6.63 -9.25
CA ARG A 87 -6.13 -7.53 -8.40
C ARG A 87 -5.57 -6.78 -7.18
N HIS A 88 -4.97 -5.62 -7.41
CA HIS A 88 -4.39 -4.81 -6.33
C HIS A 88 -5.45 -4.42 -5.30
N HIS A 89 -6.60 -3.95 -5.75
CA HIS A 89 -7.72 -3.55 -4.89
C HIS A 89 -8.20 -4.73 -4.02
N PHE A 90 -8.39 -5.90 -4.62
CA PHE A 90 -8.84 -7.09 -3.88
C PHE A 90 -7.83 -7.51 -2.83
N VAL A 91 -6.55 -7.57 -3.18
CA VAL A 91 -5.47 -7.95 -2.25
C VAL A 91 -5.39 -6.94 -1.10
N ALA A 92 -5.36 -5.65 -1.39
CA ALA A 92 -5.29 -4.59 -0.38
C ALA A 92 -6.49 -4.63 0.60
N LYS A 93 -7.71 -4.81 0.07
CA LYS A 93 -8.93 -4.94 0.91
C LYS A 93 -8.90 -6.22 1.76
N SER A 94 -8.43 -7.34 1.19
CA SER A 94 -8.34 -8.62 1.91
C SER A 94 -7.28 -8.57 3.02
N GLN A 95 -6.11 -8.02 2.74
CA GLN A 95 -5.05 -7.83 3.73
C GLN A 95 -5.48 -6.86 4.84
N GLY A 96 -6.11 -5.73 4.48
CA GLY A 96 -6.64 -4.78 5.46
C GLY A 96 -7.72 -5.38 6.36
N ARG A 97 -8.56 -6.28 5.82
CA ARG A 97 -9.53 -7.05 6.61
C ARG A 97 -8.84 -8.02 7.54
N ALA A 98 -7.90 -8.83 7.03
CA ALA A 98 -7.13 -9.77 7.83
C ALA A 98 -6.39 -9.10 8.99
N PHE A 99 -5.79 -7.92 8.75
CA PHE A 99 -5.15 -7.14 9.79
C PHE A 99 -6.12 -6.67 10.88
N LYS A 100 -7.30 -6.15 10.49
CA LYS A 100 -8.34 -5.74 11.45
C LYS A 100 -8.83 -6.92 12.27
N GLU A 101 -9.09 -8.06 11.64
CA GLU A 101 -9.55 -9.29 12.29
C GLU A 101 -8.49 -9.86 13.22
N ALA A 102 -7.22 -9.89 12.81
CA ALA A 102 -6.12 -10.35 13.65
C ALA A 102 -6.06 -9.55 14.96
N LYS A 103 -6.16 -8.21 14.88
CA LYS A 103 -6.20 -7.36 16.07
C LYS A 103 -7.44 -7.60 16.94
N ALA A 104 -8.61 -7.72 16.32
CA ALA A 104 -9.87 -7.90 17.06
C ALA A 104 -9.93 -9.23 17.82
N ARG A 105 -9.22 -10.26 17.33
CA ARG A 105 -9.22 -11.63 17.89
C ARG A 105 -8.03 -11.92 18.79
N LEU A 106 -7.17 -10.93 19.11
CA LEU A 106 -5.99 -11.15 19.94
C LEU A 106 -6.36 -11.76 21.28
N SER A 107 -5.66 -12.83 21.63
CA SER A 107 -5.64 -13.42 22.98
C SER A 107 -4.59 -12.70 23.85
N PRO A 108 -4.65 -12.81 25.20
CA PRO A 108 -3.69 -12.15 26.08
C PRO A 108 -2.23 -12.56 25.88
N ASN A 109 -1.98 -13.73 25.27
CA ASN A 109 -0.66 -14.26 24.97
C ASN A 109 -0.24 -14.07 23.50
N GLU A 110 -0.98 -13.28 22.74
CA GLU A 110 -0.72 -12.99 21.34
C GLU A 110 -0.50 -11.49 21.09
N GLY A 111 0.27 -11.17 20.06
CA GLY A 111 0.43 -9.81 19.57
C GLY A 111 0.45 -9.73 18.04
N VAL A 112 0.12 -8.58 17.52
CA VAL A 112 0.28 -8.25 16.10
C VAL A 112 1.40 -7.24 15.97
N LEU A 113 2.42 -7.57 15.20
CA LEU A 113 3.55 -6.72 14.89
C LEU A 113 3.47 -6.25 13.43
N VAL A 114 3.48 -4.95 13.24
CA VAL A 114 3.55 -4.31 11.93
C VAL A 114 4.89 -3.62 11.79
N GLY A 115 5.60 -3.85 10.72
CA GLY A 115 6.87 -3.18 10.45
C GLY A 115 7.01 -2.92 8.95
N ASP A 116 7.60 -1.78 8.64
CA ASP A 116 7.89 -1.34 7.29
C ASP A 116 9.09 -0.40 7.28
N PHE A 117 9.80 -0.31 6.15
CA PHE A 117 10.85 0.69 5.98
C PHE A 117 10.23 2.05 5.71
N ALA A 118 10.71 3.07 6.42
CA ALA A 118 10.51 4.44 6.01
C ALA A 118 11.52 4.81 4.90
N GLU A 119 11.29 5.91 4.20
CA GLU A 119 12.32 6.50 3.33
C GLU A 119 13.59 6.80 4.16
N ASN A 120 14.75 6.68 3.53
CA ASN A 120 16.01 6.99 4.20
C ASN A 120 16.02 8.45 4.66
N TYR A 121 16.31 8.65 5.94
CA TYR A 121 16.39 9.98 6.53
C TYR A 121 17.73 10.63 6.20
N SER A 122 17.72 11.78 5.54
CA SER A 122 18.90 12.57 5.26
C SER A 122 19.18 13.52 6.42
N PHE A 123 20.43 13.53 6.90
CA PHE A 123 20.85 14.48 7.93
C PHE A 123 21.04 15.85 7.29
N LEU A 124 20.19 16.81 7.67
CA LEU A 124 20.32 18.21 7.28
C LEU A 124 21.00 18.97 8.42
N VAL A 125 22.11 19.63 8.12
CA VAL A 125 22.78 20.53 9.05
C VAL A 125 22.42 21.96 8.68
N GLN A 126 21.83 22.70 9.61
CA GLN A 126 21.57 24.12 9.42
C GLN A 126 22.90 24.88 9.33
N ASP A 127 22.94 25.88 8.43
CA ASP A 127 24.11 26.75 8.20
C ASP A 127 25.39 26.01 7.74
N ALA A 128 25.23 24.82 7.17
CA ALA A 128 26.34 24.08 6.61
C ALA A 128 26.88 24.75 5.33
N ALA A 129 28.20 24.65 5.14
CA ALA A 129 28.85 25.08 3.91
C ALA A 129 28.26 24.34 2.68
N GLN A 130 28.21 25.01 1.53
CA GLN A 130 27.56 24.50 0.30
C GLN A 130 28.02 23.09 -0.08
N GLY A 131 29.29 22.75 0.17
CA GLY A 131 29.84 21.40 -0.10
C GLY A 131 29.19 20.27 0.74
N TYR A 132 28.64 20.58 1.92
CA TYR A 132 27.98 19.59 2.76
C TYR A 132 26.62 19.14 2.19
N HIS A 133 25.97 19.97 1.38
CA HIS A 133 24.68 19.62 0.79
C HIS A 133 24.78 18.59 -0.35
N TRP A 134 25.99 18.29 -0.81
CA TRP A 134 26.23 17.34 -1.92
C TRP A 134 26.53 15.92 -1.47
N ASP A 135 26.87 15.72 -0.19
CA ASP A 135 27.24 14.40 0.39
C ASP A 135 26.56 14.23 1.74
N ASN A 136 25.23 14.23 1.73
CA ASN A 136 24.45 14.04 2.95
C ASN A 136 24.43 12.58 3.37
N SER A 137 25.01 12.29 4.52
CA SER A 137 24.84 11.01 5.18
C SER A 137 23.36 10.73 5.43
N GLN A 138 22.97 9.50 5.21
CA GLN A 138 21.58 9.03 5.42
C GLN A 138 21.57 7.88 6.41
N CYS A 139 20.46 7.68 7.07
CA CYS A 139 20.18 6.49 7.85
C CYS A 139 18.85 5.87 7.45
N THR A 140 18.75 4.55 7.59
CA THR A 140 17.47 3.84 7.48
C THR A 140 16.69 3.99 8.76
N LEU A 141 15.41 4.27 8.64
CA LEU A 141 14.42 4.19 9.70
C LEU A 141 13.50 2.99 9.44
N HIS A 142 13.37 2.12 10.43
CA HIS A 142 12.41 1.01 10.37
C HIS A 142 11.49 1.04 11.58
N PRO A 143 10.31 1.66 11.46
CA PRO A 143 9.30 1.67 12.50
C PRO A 143 8.63 0.30 12.64
N PHE A 144 8.29 -0.04 13.89
CA PHE A 144 7.42 -1.14 14.24
C PHE A 144 6.31 -0.65 15.14
N VAL A 145 5.12 -1.22 14.97
CA VAL A 145 3.99 -1.05 15.90
C VAL A 145 3.56 -2.43 16.37
N PHE A 146 3.61 -2.63 17.67
CA PHE A 146 3.19 -3.85 18.32
C PHE A 146 1.83 -3.65 19.00
N TYR A 147 0.81 -4.38 18.57
CA TYR A 147 -0.53 -4.38 19.15
C TYR A 147 -0.68 -5.58 20.04
N PHE A 148 -1.25 -5.37 21.23
CA PHE A 148 -1.48 -6.40 22.21
C PHE A 148 -2.77 -6.13 23.02
N LYS A 149 -3.25 -7.11 23.76
CA LYS A 149 -4.42 -6.97 24.61
C LYS A 149 -3.98 -6.52 26.00
N GLY A 150 -4.43 -5.33 26.42
CA GLY A 150 -4.18 -4.82 27.76
C GLY A 150 -4.94 -5.56 28.87
N VAL A 151 -4.63 -5.24 30.11
CA VAL A 151 -5.28 -5.84 31.30
C VAL A 151 -6.79 -5.59 31.32
N ASP A 152 -7.22 -4.45 30.80
CA ASP A 152 -8.62 -4.04 30.64
C ASP A 152 -9.32 -4.70 29.42
N SER A 153 -8.65 -5.64 28.77
CA SER A 153 -9.10 -6.30 27.55
C SER A 153 -9.23 -5.38 26.31
N THR A 154 -8.79 -4.13 26.39
CA THR A 154 -8.69 -3.23 25.23
C THR A 154 -7.44 -3.53 24.41
N ILE A 155 -7.47 -3.17 23.12
CA ILE A 155 -6.29 -3.27 22.27
C ILE A 155 -5.43 -2.02 22.51
N GLN A 156 -4.21 -2.28 22.96
CA GLN A 156 -3.16 -1.28 23.17
C GLN A 156 -2.07 -1.45 22.13
N HIS A 157 -1.16 -0.48 22.04
CA HIS A 157 0.00 -0.58 21.16
C HIS A 157 1.23 0.08 21.76
N GLU A 158 2.39 -0.41 21.34
CA GLU A 158 3.71 0.20 21.55
C GLU A 158 4.37 0.42 20.19
N SER A 159 5.10 1.53 20.07
CA SER A 159 5.84 1.86 18.85
C SER A 159 7.33 1.83 19.12
N PHE A 160 8.07 1.28 18.15
CA PHE A 160 9.52 1.18 18.16
C PHE A 160 10.06 1.73 16.84
N CYS A 161 11.28 2.24 16.84
CA CYS A 161 11.96 2.65 15.62
C CYS A 161 13.41 2.19 15.69
N PHE A 162 13.82 1.36 14.73
CA PHE A 162 15.23 1.02 14.54
C PHE A 162 15.86 2.03 13.58
N ILE A 163 17.05 2.47 13.93
CA ILE A 163 17.86 3.40 13.15
C ILE A 163 19.15 2.67 12.77
N SER A 164 19.51 2.68 11.50
CA SER A 164 20.72 2.04 10.99
C SER A 164 21.44 2.96 10.01
N ASP A 165 22.77 2.95 10.06
CA ASP A 165 23.65 3.62 9.10
C ASP A 165 23.72 2.91 7.74
N SER A 166 23.26 1.67 7.67
CA SER A 166 23.06 0.98 6.38
C SER A 166 21.79 1.49 5.69
N THR A 167 21.93 1.97 4.47
CA THR A 167 20.81 2.49 3.66
C THR A 167 20.12 1.43 2.80
N LYS A 168 20.49 0.16 2.95
CA LYS A 168 19.94 -0.96 2.17
C LYS A 168 18.70 -1.52 2.85
N HIS A 169 17.53 -1.42 2.20
CA HIS A 169 16.32 -2.08 2.64
C HIS A 169 16.34 -3.56 2.20
N SER A 170 16.56 -4.47 3.14
CA SER A 170 16.68 -5.90 2.83
C SER A 170 16.04 -6.76 3.90
N THR A 171 15.63 -7.97 3.51
CA THR A 171 15.11 -9.00 4.42
C THR A 171 16.09 -9.34 5.56
N ALA A 172 17.41 -9.32 5.27
CA ALA A 172 18.45 -9.56 6.29
C ALA A 172 18.42 -8.47 7.37
N MET A 173 18.19 -7.21 6.99
CA MET A 173 18.06 -6.10 7.94
C MET A 173 16.79 -6.24 8.79
N VAL A 174 15.65 -6.57 8.18
CA VAL A 174 14.40 -6.85 8.92
C VAL A 174 14.62 -7.96 9.94
N TYR A 175 15.29 -9.04 9.55
CA TYR A 175 15.64 -10.13 10.46
C TYR A 175 16.52 -9.65 11.64
N ALA A 176 17.53 -8.82 11.38
CA ALA A 176 18.38 -8.27 12.43
C ALA A 176 17.57 -7.42 13.42
N PHE A 177 16.69 -6.55 12.94
CA PHE A 177 15.80 -5.75 13.80
C PHE A 177 14.85 -6.62 14.62
N GLN A 178 14.25 -7.64 14.02
CA GLN A 178 13.38 -8.57 14.73
C GLN A 178 14.14 -9.36 15.81
N LYS A 179 15.39 -9.73 15.56
CA LYS A 179 16.24 -10.42 16.53
C LYS A 179 16.45 -9.62 17.81
N GLU A 180 16.52 -8.29 17.70
CA GLU A 180 16.61 -7.40 18.86
C GLU A 180 15.24 -7.09 19.47
N LEU A 181 14.21 -6.91 18.63
CA LEU A 181 12.88 -6.50 19.09
C LEU A 181 12.15 -7.62 19.83
N ILE A 182 12.20 -8.86 19.33
CA ILE A 182 11.42 -9.97 19.90
C ILE A 182 11.77 -10.24 21.37
N PRO A 183 13.06 -10.34 21.78
CA PRO A 183 13.41 -10.48 23.20
C PRO A 183 12.91 -9.32 24.07
N LEU A 184 12.97 -8.09 23.55
CA LEU A 184 12.45 -6.91 24.26
C LEU A 184 10.93 -7.00 24.48
N LEU A 185 10.18 -7.44 23.46
CA LEU A 185 8.74 -7.66 23.58
C LEU A 185 8.42 -8.77 24.58
N GLN A 186 9.17 -9.87 24.59
CA GLN A 186 9.01 -10.94 25.57
C GLN A 186 9.30 -10.49 27.00
N GLN A 187 10.29 -9.63 27.19
CA GLN A 187 10.59 -9.04 28.49
C GLN A 187 9.48 -8.13 29.00
N ARG A 188 8.89 -7.31 28.12
CA ARG A 188 7.81 -6.39 28.46
C ARG A 188 6.46 -7.09 28.62
N HIS A 189 6.27 -8.16 27.85
CA HIS A 189 5.04 -8.95 27.82
C HIS A 189 5.37 -10.44 28.10
N PRO A 190 5.61 -10.83 29.37
CA PRO A 190 6.06 -12.19 29.71
C PRO A 190 5.08 -13.31 29.30
N ALA A 191 3.80 -12.99 29.14
CA ALA A 191 2.79 -13.93 28.66
C ALA A 191 2.81 -14.13 27.13
N LEU A 192 3.57 -13.35 26.38
CA LEU A 192 3.60 -13.39 24.92
C LEU A 192 4.19 -14.72 24.40
N GLN A 193 3.41 -15.45 23.63
CA GLN A 193 3.77 -16.74 23.05
C GLN A 193 3.72 -16.72 21.51
N ARG A 194 2.90 -15.82 20.93
CA ARG A 194 2.70 -15.75 19.49
C ARG A 194 2.69 -14.32 18.98
N ILE A 195 3.43 -14.10 17.90
CA ILE A 195 3.40 -12.83 17.17
C ILE A 195 2.88 -13.09 15.75
N ILE A 196 1.86 -12.34 15.34
CA ILE A 196 1.35 -12.30 13.97
C ILE A 196 1.99 -11.10 13.31
N TYR A 197 2.80 -11.34 12.29
CA TYR A 197 3.57 -10.29 11.63
C TYR A 197 2.90 -9.82 10.34
N PHE A 198 2.85 -8.51 10.14
CA PHE A 198 2.38 -7.86 8.93
C PHE A 198 3.47 -6.93 8.39
N SER A 199 3.74 -7.04 7.09
CA SER A 199 4.54 -6.09 6.31
C SER A 199 3.99 -6.04 4.89
N ASP A 200 4.38 -5.02 4.12
CA ASP A 200 4.00 -4.90 2.71
C ASP A 200 4.81 -5.80 1.76
N GLY A 201 5.86 -6.42 2.29
CA GLY A 201 6.80 -7.27 1.54
C GLY A 201 7.93 -6.45 0.92
N CYS A 202 9.15 -6.66 1.38
CA CYS A 202 10.38 -6.08 0.79
C CYS A 202 10.85 -6.93 -0.38
#